data_3193c89e11bddd5cd19b9c1711da2b3b
#
_entry.id   3193c89e11bddd5cd19b9c1711da2b3b
#
_cell.length_a   1.000
_cell.length_b   1.000
_cell.length_c   1.000
_cell.angle_alpha   90.00
_cell.angle_beta   90.00
_cell.angle_gamma   90.00
#
_symmetry.space_group_name_H-M   'P 1'
#
loop_
_entity.id
_entity.type
_entity.pdbx_description
1 polymer ?
#
loop_
_entity_poly.entity_id
_entity_poly.type
_entity_poly.pdbx_seq_one_letter_code
_entity_poly.pdbx_strand_id
1 'polypeptide(L)'
;PFDSKADYRTKVTLPGVELEQKPSVIEQFAYSDTWSDGTASYLAMITPRLVLMRELLADTGSIYVHLDWHVGHYVKLVMDEVFGKRNFRNEIVWHYSGWNKQLQSSFEKRHDTLFLYGKSDLQYFASYFEKWESKEEYVKKRKQKIHFESDGRDYVLSDAGNGERIKRYLDEVMLEGVVVDDVWHIDKLNNSAKESVGYSTQKTKELLRRVLQASC
;
A
#
# COMPACT_ATOMS: atom_id res chain seq x y z
N PRO A 1 5.15 0.96 -14.62
CA PRO A 1 6.55 1.28 -14.91
C PRO A 1 6.95 2.57 -14.16
N PHE A 2 8.08 2.52 -13.42
CA PHE A 2 8.52 3.61 -12.54
C PHE A 2 9.85 4.23 -12.98
N ASP A 3 10.24 4.02 -14.25
CA ASP A 3 11.57 4.36 -14.79
C ASP A 3 12.71 3.62 -14.05
N SER A 4 12.42 2.40 -13.59
CA SER A 4 13.37 1.58 -12.81
C SER A 4 14.51 1.02 -13.65
N LYS A 5 14.44 1.13 -15.00
CA LYS A 5 15.38 0.55 -15.98
C LYS A 5 15.52 -0.98 -15.85
N ALA A 6 14.52 -1.63 -15.27
CA ALA A 6 14.52 -3.08 -15.11
C ALA A 6 14.31 -3.80 -16.46
N ASP A 7 15.13 -4.81 -16.72
CA ASP A 7 15.00 -5.71 -17.88
C ASP A 7 14.21 -6.95 -17.43
N TYR A 8 12.96 -7.06 -17.88
CA TYR A 8 12.09 -8.17 -17.53
C TYR A 8 12.25 -9.32 -18.53
N ARG A 9 13.14 -10.25 -18.22
CA ARG A 9 13.30 -11.51 -18.96
C ARG A 9 12.60 -12.63 -18.19
N THR A 10 11.74 -13.38 -18.88
CA THR A 10 11.08 -14.54 -18.29
C THR A 10 11.83 -15.81 -18.70
N LYS A 11 12.33 -16.56 -17.71
CA LYS A 11 12.86 -17.90 -17.93
C LYS A 11 11.75 -18.93 -17.76
N VAL A 12 11.51 -19.72 -18.80
CA VAL A 12 10.60 -20.86 -18.75
C VAL A 12 11.42 -22.14 -18.72
N THR A 13 11.36 -22.87 -17.62
CA THR A 13 12.04 -24.16 -17.48
C THR A 13 11.05 -25.26 -17.83
N LEU A 14 11.31 -25.95 -18.93
CA LEU A 14 10.63 -27.19 -19.29
C LEU A 14 11.53 -28.38 -18.94
N PRO A 15 10.98 -29.61 -18.75
CA PRO A 15 11.80 -30.78 -18.50
C PRO A 15 12.86 -30.98 -19.60
N GLY A 16 14.12 -30.74 -19.25
CA GLY A 16 15.27 -30.90 -20.15
C GLY A 16 15.61 -29.71 -21.05
N VAL A 17 14.89 -28.58 -20.96
CA VAL A 17 15.17 -27.38 -21.78
C VAL A 17 14.89 -26.12 -20.97
N GLU A 18 15.89 -25.22 -20.86
CA GLU A 18 15.68 -23.84 -20.42
C GLU A 18 15.43 -22.97 -21.64
N LEU A 19 14.26 -22.37 -21.72
CA LEU A 19 13.92 -21.36 -22.72
C LEU A 19 13.94 -19.98 -22.06
N GLU A 20 14.81 -19.10 -22.54
CA GLU A 20 14.77 -17.68 -22.21
C GLU A 20 13.80 -17.02 -23.19
N GLN A 21 12.61 -16.69 -22.74
CA GLN A 21 11.65 -15.93 -23.53
C GLN A 21 12.01 -14.46 -23.43
N LYS A 22 12.50 -13.90 -24.52
CA LYS A 22 12.64 -12.45 -24.66
C LYS A 22 11.24 -11.86 -24.91
N PRO A 23 10.88 -10.77 -24.21
CA PRO A 23 9.62 -10.09 -24.49
C PRO A 23 9.56 -9.68 -25.96
N SER A 24 8.39 -9.80 -26.57
CA SER A 24 8.14 -9.31 -27.91
C SER A 24 8.38 -7.79 -27.98
N VAL A 25 8.60 -7.24 -29.17
CA VAL A 25 8.81 -5.79 -29.35
C VAL A 25 7.65 -4.99 -28.75
N ILE A 26 6.41 -5.48 -28.87
CA ILE A 26 5.22 -4.85 -28.27
C ILE A 26 5.27 -4.92 -26.75
N GLU A 27 5.66 -6.06 -26.17
CA GLU A 27 5.84 -6.22 -24.73
C GLU A 27 7.00 -5.37 -24.21
N GLN A 28 8.10 -5.26 -24.95
CA GLN A 28 9.19 -4.34 -24.62
C GLN A 28 8.71 -2.89 -24.57
N PHE A 29 7.89 -2.44 -25.50
CA PHE A 29 7.30 -1.10 -25.47
C PHE A 29 6.27 -0.92 -24.36
N ALA A 30 5.51 -1.95 -24.03
CA ALA A 30 4.53 -1.91 -22.97
C ALA A 30 5.15 -1.97 -21.56
N TYR A 31 6.28 -2.69 -21.41
CA TYR A 31 6.96 -2.92 -20.13
C TYR A 31 8.32 -2.22 -20.02
N SER A 32 8.69 -1.39 -20.99
CA SER A 32 9.90 -0.59 -20.88
C SER A 32 9.75 0.41 -19.74
N ASP A 33 10.50 0.21 -18.70
CA ASP A 33 10.65 1.18 -17.59
C ASP A 33 11.62 2.31 -17.95
N THR A 34 12.14 2.31 -19.19
CA THR A 34 13.02 3.34 -19.73
C THR A 34 12.24 4.29 -20.61
N TRP A 35 12.15 5.53 -20.21
CA TRP A 35 11.51 6.60 -20.96
C TRP A 35 12.61 7.40 -21.66
N SER A 36 12.53 7.50 -23.01
CA SER A 36 13.56 8.13 -23.82
C SER A 36 13.88 9.56 -23.41
N ASP A 37 12.86 10.27 -22.94
CA ASP A 37 12.94 11.67 -22.50
C ASP A 37 12.74 11.81 -20.99
N GLY A 38 13.03 10.74 -20.23
CA GLY A 38 12.94 10.72 -18.77
C GLY A 38 11.52 10.92 -18.22
N THR A 39 11.41 11.60 -17.08
CA THR A 39 10.13 11.80 -16.37
C THR A 39 9.07 12.48 -17.21
N ALA A 40 9.42 13.37 -18.13
CA ALA A 40 8.46 14.08 -18.98
C ALA A 40 7.69 13.10 -19.89
N SER A 41 8.35 12.13 -20.52
CA SER A 41 7.69 11.14 -21.36
C SER A 41 6.83 10.18 -20.54
N TYR A 42 7.25 9.84 -19.31
CA TYR A 42 6.42 9.08 -18.38
C TYR A 42 5.12 9.83 -18.04
N LEU A 43 5.22 11.12 -17.69
CA LEU A 43 4.06 11.95 -17.38
C LEU A 43 3.13 12.11 -18.60
N ALA A 44 3.67 12.29 -19.79
CA ALA A 44 2.89 12.35 -21.03
C ALA A 44 2.10 11.04 -21.29
N MET A 45 2.66 9.90 -20.90
CA MET A 45 2.00 8.61 -21.00
C MET A 45 0.91 8.41 -19.94
N ILE A 46 1.19 8.72 -18.66
CA ILE A 46 0.28 8.40 -17.57
C ILE A 46 -0.90 9.37 -17.48
N THR A 47 -0.71 10.66 -17.80
CA THR A 47 -1.72 11.70 -17.66
C THR A 47 -3.03 11.39 -18.41
N PRO A 48 -3.04 11.08 -19.72
CA PRO A 48 -4.30 10.76 -20.43
C PRO A 48 -4.97 9.50 -19.87
N ARG A 49 -4.19 8.56 -19.32
CA ARG A 49 -4.74 7.36 -18.68
C ARG A 49 -5.43 7.69 -17.36
N LEU A 50 -4.86 8.57 -16.54
CA LEU A 50 -5.49 9.04 -15.30
C LEU A 50 -6.78 9.80 -15.60
N VAL A 51 -6.82 10.63 -16.65
CA VAL A 51 -8.06 11.29 -17.11
C VAL A 51 -9.12 10.25 -17.47
N LEU A 52 -8.77 9.26 -18.30
CA LEU A 52 -9.70 8.20 -18.67
C LEU A 52 -10.17 7.37 -17.47
N MET A 53 -9.27 7.01 -16.58
CA MET A 53 -9.61 6.27 -15.34
C MET A 53 -10.60 7.07 -14.49
N ARG A 54 -10.42 8.39 -14.37
CA ARG A 54 -11.35 9.26 -13.64
C ARG A 54 -12.75 9.22 -14.27
N GLU A 55 -12.85 9.31 -15.60
CA GLU A 55 -14.14 9.25 -16.30
C GLU A 55 -14.85 7.90 -16.11
N LEU A 56 -14.10 6.81 -16.07
CA LEU A 56 -14.63 5.45 -15.88
C LEU A 56 -15.04 5.13 -14.44
N LEU A 57 -14.54 5.86 -13.45
CA LEU A 57 -14.90 5.65 -12.05
C LEU A 57 -16.36 6.07 -11.81
N ALA A 58 -17.07 5.30 -10.97
CA ALA A 58 -18.32 5.73 -10.36
C ALA A 58 -18.11 6.95 -9.45
N ASP A 59 -19.13 7.73 -9.18
CA ASP A 59 -19.04 8.91 -8.30
C ASP A 59 -18.63 8.54 -6.87
N THR A 60 -18.96 7.33 -6.42
CA THR A 60 -18.52 6.75 -5.14
C THR A 60 -17.17 6.06 -5.21
N GLY A 61 -16.54 6.00 -6.39
CA GLY A 61 -15.33 5.24 -6.63
C GLY A 61 -14.07 5.90 -6.11
N SER A 62 -13.05 5.08 -5.90
CA SER A 62 -11.70 5.45 -5.48
C SER A 62 -10.65 4.98 -6.46
N ILE A 63 -9.53 5.68 -6.51
CA ILE A 63 -8.34 5.24 -7.22
C ILE A 63 -7.15 5.21 -6.27
N TYR A 64 -6.38 4.12 -6.33
CA TYR A 64 -5.07 4.00 -5.68
C TYR A 64 -4.00 3.95 -6.75
N VAL A 65 -3.07 4.88 -6.71
CA VAL A 65 -1.93 4.91 -7.64
C VAL A 65 -0.66 4.62 -6.88
N HIS A 66 -0.10 3.42 -7.13
CA HIS A 66 1.14 2.97 -6.52
C HIS A 66 2.33 3.44 -7.33
N LEU A 67 3.23 4.13 -6.68
CA LEU A 67 4.42 4.75 -7.26
C LEU A 67 5.61 4.63 -6.30
N ASP A 68 6.79 4.68 -6.86
CA ASP A 68 8.01 4.84 -6.08
C ASP A 68 8.51 6.30 -6.07
N TRP A 69 9.62 6.53 -5.42
CA TRP A 69 10.22 7.85 -5.24
C TRP A 69 10.67 8.53 -6.55
N HIS A 70 10.87 7.77 -7.66
CA HIS A 70 11.35 8.36 -8.92
C HIS A 70 10.31 9.30 -9.54
N VAL A 71 9.06 8.91 -9.55
CA VAL A 71 7.98 9.62 -10.26
C VAL A 71 6.82 10.04 -9.36
N GLY A 72 6.75 9.53 -8.12
CA GLY A 72 5.61 9.76 -7.23
C GLY A 72 5.25 11.23 -7.06
N HIS A 73 6.21 12.08 -6.78
CA HIS A 73 5.99 13.51 -6.56
C HIS A 73 5.42 14.24 -7.78
N TYR A 74 5.87 13.88 -8.98
CA TYR A 74 5.37 14.47 -10.22
C TYR A 74 3.95 13.99 -10.54
N VAL A 75 3.68 12.71 -10.36
CA VAL A 75 2.34 12.15 -10.59
C VAL A 75 1.34 12.70 -9.58
N LYS A 76 1.76 12.98 -8.33
CA LYS A 76 0.91 13.64 -7.34
C LYS A 76 0.35 14.96 -7.85
N LEU A 77 1.17 15.79 -8.49
CA LEU A 77 0.72 17.06 -9.07
C LEU A 77 -0.27 16.84 -10.21
N VAL A 78 0.00 15.86 -11.09
CA VAL A 78 -0.93 15.50 -12.17
C VAL A 78 -2.27 14.99 -11.60
N MET A 79 -2.25 14.19 -10.55
CA MET A 79 -3.48 13.71 -9.92
C MET A 79 -4.28 14.83 -9.26
N ASP A 80 -3.62 15.82 -8.68
CA ASP A 80 -4.29 17.01 -8.14
C ASP A 80 -5.04 17.80 -9.24
N GLU A 81 -4.47 17.88 -10.45
CA GLU A 81 -5.13 18.52 -11.59
C GLU A 81 -6.27 17.67 -12.17
N VAL A 82 -6.05 16.36 -12.29
CA VAL A 82 -7.02 15.45 -12.89
C VAL A 82 -8.20 15.17 -11.97
N PHE A 83 -7.96 14.79 -10.72
CA PHE A 83 -9.00 14.41 -9.75
C PHE A 83 -9.51 15.58 -8.92
N GLY A 84 -8.75 16.67 -8.86
CA GLY A 84 -8.98 17.79 -7.98
C GLY A 84 -8.34 17.59 -6.60
N LYS A 85 -7.60 18.60 -6.15
CA LYS A 85 -6.87 18.56 -4.87
C LYS A 85 -7.76 18.25 -3.67
N ARG A 86 -9.02 18.71 -3.66
CA ARG A 86 -10.00 18.41 -2.59
C ARG A 86 -10.37 16.92 -2.49
N ASN A 87 -10.21 16.18 -3.56
CA ASN A 87 -10.51 14.74 -3.63
C ASN A 87 -9.33 13.86 -3.21
N PHE A 88 -8.19 14.44 -2.88
CA PHE A 88 -7.09 13.75 -2.24
C PHE A 88 -7.49 13.28 -0.85
N ARG A 89 -7.25 12.02 -0.55
CA ARG A 89 -7.59 11.40 0.74
C ARG A 89 -6.35 11.10 1.57
N ASN A 90 -5.44 10.28 1.02
CA ASN A 90 -4.22 9.88 1.72
C ASN A 90 -3.03 9.74 0.77
N GLU A 91 -1.86 10.02 1.31
CA GLU A 91 -0.59 9.47 0.88
C GLU A 91 -0.28 8.29 1.80
N ILE A 92 -0.41 7.08 1.27
CA ILE A 92 -0.18 5.87 2.03
C ILE A 92 1.27 5.44 1.83
N VAL A 93 2.01 5.32 2.92
CA VAL A 93 3.39 4.82 2.93
C VAL A 93 3.35 3.30 3.06
N TRP A 94 3.62 2.59 1.98
CA TRP A 94 3.78 1.16 2.01
C TRP A 94 5.22 0.79 2.35
N HIS A 95 5.46 0.54 3.64
CA HIS A 95 6.76 0.13 4.17
C HIS A 95 6.91 -1.39 4.13
N TYR A 96 8.11 -1.84 3.72
CA TYR A 96 8.47 -3.26 3.64
C TYR A 96 9.86 -3.50 4.23
N SER A 97 10.05 -4.68 4.80
CA SER A 97 11.33 -5.12 5.33
C SER A 97 12.33 -5.47 4.22
N GLY A 98 13.56 -5.70 4.59
CA GLY A 98 14.62 -6.15 3.69
C GLY A 98 15.96 -6.18 4.41
N TRP A 99 16.99 -6.70 3.74
CA TRP A 99 18.34 -6.74 4.27
C TRP A 99 18.92 -5.35 4.39
N ASN A 100 19.42 -5.01 5.57
CA ASN A 100 20.11 -3.73 5.78
C ASN A 100 21.43 -3.72 5.00
N LYS A 101 21.57 -2.73 4.14
CA LYS A 101 22.78 -2.45 3.42
C LYS A 101 23.42 -1.19 3.97
N GLN A 102 24.73 -1.23 4.19
CA GLN A 102 25.47 -0.03 4.53
C GLN A 102 25.67 0.80 3.26
N LEU A 103 25.00 1.93 3.18
CA LEU A 103 25.14 2.90 2.09
C LEU A 103 25.97 4.09 2.57
N GLN A 104 26.79 4.66 1.67
CA GLN A 104 27.72 5.74 2.04
C GLN A 104 27.08 7.13 1.97
N SER A 105 26.06 7.31 1.11
CA SER A 105 25.53 8.65 0.78
C SER A 105 24.00 8.78 0.92
N SER A 106 23.30 7.74 1.35
CA SER A 106 21.84 7.76 1.47
C SER A 106 21.34 6.75 2.48
N PHE A 107 20.09 6.87 2.89
CA PHE A 107 19.40 5.81 3.61
C PHE A 107 18.84 4.74 2.66
N GLU A 108 18.71 3.51 3.14
CA GLU A 108 18.08 2.43 2.39
C GLU A 108 16.59 2.75 2.16
N LYS A 109 16.15 2.63 0.90
CA LYS A 109 14.75 2.89 0.55
C LYS A 109 13.89 1.68 0.89
N ARG A 110 12.94 1.84 1.80
CA ARG A 110 12.11 0.78 2.37
C ARG A 110 10.62 1.05 2.25
N HIS A 111 10.23 1.94 1.36
CA HIS A 111 8.82 2.21 1.12
C HIS A 111 8.56 2.59 -0.33
N ASP A 112 7.36 2.33 -0.75
CA ASP A 112 6.73 2.91 -1.92
C ASP A 112 5.49 3.70 -1.45
N THR A 113 4.92 4.51 -2.31
CA THR A 113 3.77 5.37 -1.99
C THR A 113 2.54 4.94 -2.78
N LEU A 114 1.36 4.93 -2.13
CA LEU A 114 0.07 4.84 -2.81
C LEU A 114 -0.70 6.13 -2.58
N PHE A 115 -1.04 6.85 -3.65
CA PHE A 115 -1.94 7.99 -3.56
C PHE A 115 -3.39 7.54 -3.67
N LEU A 116 -4.20 7.89 -2.68
CA LEU A 116 -5.63 7.63 -2.66
C LEU A 116 -6.40 8.90 -2.99
N TYR A 117 -7.23 8.82 -4.04
CA TYR A 117 -8.18 9.85 -4.41
C TYR A 117 -9.58 9.27 -4.53
N GLY A 118 -10.58 10.03 -4.13
CA GLY A 118 -11.97 9.79 -4.50
C GLY A 118 -12.30 10.38 -5.88
N LYS A 119 -13.32 9.84 -6.54
CA LYS A 119 -13.93 10.48 -7.72
C LYS A 119 -14.60 11.79 -7.32
N SER A 120 -15.30 11.79 -6.21
CA SER A 120 -16.07 12.91 -5.66
C SER A 120 -16.11 12.86 -4.12
N ASP A 121 -16.89 13.76 -3.52
CA ASP A 121 -17.14 13.75 -2.07
C ASP A 121 -18.09 12.62 -1.64
N LEU A 122 -18.71 11.90 -2.58
CA LEU A 122 -19.55 10.73 -2.34
C LEU A 122 -18.75 9.43 -2.25
N GLN A 123 -17.43 9.51 -2.24
CA GLN A 123 -16.54 8.35 -2.18
C GLN A 123 -16.95 7.39 -1.06
N TYR A 124 -17.12 6.11 -1.40
CA TYR A 124 -17.26 5.05 -0.41
C TYR A 124 -15.90 4.77 0.26
N PHE A 125 -15.90 4.72 1.57
CA PHE A 125 -14.75 4.31 2.36
C PHE A 125 -15.19 3.59 3.62
N ALA A 126 -14.69 2.37 3.83
CA ALA A 126 -14.88 1.59 5.05
C ALA A 126 -13.59 1.60 5.88
N SER A 127 -13.69 1.97 7.15
CA SER A 127 -12.53 1.87 8.05
C SER A 127 -12.07 0.41 8.15
N TYR A 128 -10.79 0.19 7.91
CA TYR A 128 -10.19 -1.12 7.99
C TYR A 128 -9.58 -1.34 9.37
N PHE A 129 -9.91 -2.47 9.99
CA PHE A 129 -9.43 -2.82 11.32
C PHE A 129 -8.52 -4.05 11.25
N GLU A 130 -7.40 -3.98 11.92
CA GLU A 130 -6.50 -5.10 12.17
C GLU A 130 -6.65 -5.60 13.60
N LYS A 131 -6.58 -6.92 13.77
CA LYS A 131 -6.53 -7.49 15.12
C LYS A 131 -5.20 -7.17 15.77
N TRP A 132 -5.23 -6.97 17.05
CA TRP A 132 -4.01 -6.91 17.84
C TRP A 132 -3.32 -8.28 17.83
N GLU A 133 -2.01 -8.31 17.56
CA GLU A 133 -1.23 -9.56 17.56
C GLU A 133 -1.10 -10.12 18.99
N SER A 134 -0.95 -9.24 19.97
CA SER A 134 -0.81 -9.61 21.39
C SER A 134 -1.20 -8.49 22.33
N LYS A 135 -1.40 -8.83 23.61
CA LYS A 135 -1.62 -7.85 24.69
C LYS A 135 -0.41 -6.92 24.87
N GLU A 136 0.79 -7.46 24.69
CA GLU A 136 2.05 -6.73 24.79
C GLU A 136 2.15 -5.66 23.70
N GLU A 137 1.76 -6.00 22.47
CA GLU A 137 1.68 -5.05 21.37
C GLU A 137 0.70 -3.92 21.67
N TYR A 138 -0.51 -4.27 22.13
CA TYR A 138 -1.52 -3.31 22.56
C TYR A 138 -0.97 -2.32 23.59
N VAL A 139 -0.37 -2.82 24.67
CA VAL A 139 0.21 -2.00 25.74
C VAL A 139 1.31 -1.09 25.21
N LYS A 140 2.20 -1.63 24.36
CA LYS A 140 3.30 -0.87 23.77
C LYS A 140 2.80 0.26 22.87
N LYS A 141 1.81 0.01 22.01
CA LYS A 141 1.26 1.01 21.10
C LYS A 141 0.38 2.04 21.81
N ARG A 142 -0.51 1.58 22.71
CA ARG A 142 -1.48 2.46 23.39
C ARG A 142 -0.92 3.12 24.66
N LYS A 143 0.21 2.64 25.17
CA LYS A 143 0.85 3.12 26.43
C LYS A 143 -0.12 3.12 27.60
N GLN A 144 -1.08 2.21 27.62
CA GLN A 144 -2.08 2.03 28.65
C GLN A 144 -1.61 0.99 29.66
N LYS A 145 -1.95 1.20 30.93
CA LYS A 145 -1.67 0.23 31.99
C LYS A 145 -2.80 -0.79 32.06
N ILE A 146 -2.43 -2.06 32.12
CA ILE A 146 -3.38 -3.15 32.39
C ILE A 146 -3.67 -3.19 33.89
N HIS A 147 -4.92 -3.30 34.23
CA HIS A 147 -5.45 -3.53 35.54
C HIS A 147 -6.09 -4.90 35.63
N PHE A 148 -6.18 -5.47 36.82
CA PHE A 148 -6.74 -6.79 37.06
C PHE A 148 -7.94 -6.68 38.00
N GLU A 149 -8.99 -7.39 37.71
CA GLU A 149 -10.11 -7.57 38.63
C GLU A 149 -9.89 -8.76 39.57
N SER A 150 -10.70 -8.80 40.63
CA SER A 150 -10.66 -9.90 41.59
C SER A 150 -11.04 -11.25 40.99
N ASP A 151 -11.79 -11.28 39.89
CA ASP A 151 -12.15 -12.45 39.14
C ASP A 151 -11.09 -12.88 38.10
N GLY A 152 -9.99 -12.13 37.99
CA GLY A 152 -8.88 -12.41 37.09
C GLY A 152 -9.01 -11.81 35.69
N ARG A 153 -10.08 -11.03 35.39
CA ARG A 153 -10.21 -10.34 34.10
C ARG A 153 -9.29 -9.12 34.01
N ASP A 154 -8.63 -8.98 32.90
CA ASP A 154 -7.79 -7.82 32.56
C ASP A 154 -8.65 -6.68 31.99
N TYR A 155 -8.37 -5.45 32.40
CA TYR A 155 -9.02 -4.27 31.83
C TYR A 155 -8.07 -3.08 31.69
N VAL A 156 -8.44 -2.13 30.85
CA VAL A 156 -7.78 -0.84 30.69
C VAL A 156 -8.76 0.29 30.95
N LEU A 157 -8.21 1.46 31.29
CA LEU A 157 -9.00 2.68 31.46
C LEU A 157 -8.88 3.53 30.20
N SER A 158 -10.00 3.72 29.51
CA SER A 158 -10.10 4.56 28.32
C SER A 158 -10.84 5.85 28.61
N ASP A 159 -10.57 6.90 27.86
CA ASP A 159 -11.30 8.16 27.93
C ASP A 159 -12.67 7.97 27.25
N ALA A 160 -13.73 8.40 27.92
CA ALA A 160 -15.09 8.40 27.39
C ALA A 160 -15.38 9.58 26.45
N GLY A 161 -14.41 10.50 26.25
CA GLY A 161 -14.57 11.70 25.43
C GLY A 161 -15.09 12.93 26.20
N ASN A 162 -15.44 12.77 27.48
CA ASN A 162 -15.92 13.85 28.38
C ASN A 162 -14.98 14.10 29.57
N GLY A 163 -13.78 13.50 29.54
CA GLY A 163 -12.81 13.55 30.64
C GLY A 163 -13.03 12.46 31.71
N GLU A 164 -14.08 11.68 31.60
CA GLU A 164 -14.30 10.50 32.44
C GLU A 164 -13.54 9.29 31.90
N ARG A 165 -13.08 8.45 32.82
CA ARG A 165 -12.43 7.19 32.46
C ARG A 165 -13.41 6.04 32.60
N ILE A 166 -13.59 5.29 31.50
CA ILE A 166 -14.39 4.08 31.48
C ILE A 166 -13.49 2.85 31.50
N LYS A 167 -13.95 1.82 32.18
CA LYS A 167 -13.33 0.50 32.19
C LYS A 167 -13.69 -0.21 30.90
N ARG A 168 -12.69 -0.77 30.21
CA ARG A 168 -12.87 -1.62 29.04
C ARG A 168 -12.09 -2.90 29.23
N TYR A 169 -12.76 -4.03 29.08
CA TYR A 169 -12.09 -5.33 29.22
C TYR A 169 -11.16 -5.59 28.04
N LEU A 170 -9.99 -6.15 28.36
CA LEU A 170 -8.93 -6.29 27.37
C LEU A 170 -9.27 -7.30 26.28
N ASP A 171 -10.01 -8.35 26.61
CA ASP A 171 -10.53 -9.32 25.65
C ASP A 171 -11.46 -8.66 24.59
N GLU A 172 -12.35 -7.75 25.03
CA GLU A 172 -13.22 -6.98 24.14
C GLU A 172 -12.41 -6.05 23.23
N VAL A 173 -11.47 -5.30 23.82
CA VAL A 173 -10.57 -4.39 23.08
C VAL A 173 -9.72 -5.13 22.06
N MET A 174 -9.26 -6.34 22.40
CA MET A 174 -8.50 -7.18 21.46
C MET A 174 -9.35 -7.66 20.27
N LEU A 175 -10.64 -7.91 20.49
CA LEU A 175 -11.57 -8.29 19.43
C LEU A 175 -11.92 -7.14 18.49
N GLU A 176 -12.06 -5.92 19.01
CA GLU A 176 -12.34 -4.74 18.19
C GLU A 176 -11.20 -4.41 17.23
N GLY A 177 -9.96 -4.67 17.65
CA GLY A 177 -8.79 -4.39 16.85
C GLY A 177 -8.36 -2.91 16.86
N VAL A 178 -7.53 -2.54 15.91
CA VAL A 178 -7.01 -1.18 15.71
C VAL A 178 -7.34 -0.71 14.30
N VAL A 179 -7.81 0.53 14.21
CA VAL A 179 -7.97 1.18 12.89
C VAL A 179 -6.61 1.32 12.24
N VAL A 180 -6.51 0.88 11.00
CA VAL A 180 -5.29 0.99 10.21
C VAL A 180 -5.11 2.44 9.78
N ASP A 181 -3.91 2.95 9.99
CA ASP A 181 -3.47 4.27 9.55
C ASP A 181 -2.91 4.24 8.11
N ASP A 182 -2.26 5.29 7.67
CA ASP A 182 -1.67 5.42 6.33
C ASP A 182 -0.21 4.96 6.23
N VAL A 183 0.33 4.33 7.28
CA VAL A 183 1.64 3.66 7.23
C VAL A 183 1.45 2.15 7.30
N TRP A 184 1.56 1.50 6.14
CA TRP A 184 1.29 0.08 6.01
C TRP A 184 2.57 -0.74 6.05
N HIS A 185 2.70 -1.60 7.04
CA HIS A 185 3.82 -2.54 7.18
C HIS A 185 3.44 -3.88 6.54
N ILE A 186 3.70 -4.00 5.23
CA ILE A 186 3.39 -5.20 4.44
C ILE A 186 4.62 -5.55 3.63
N ASP A 187 5.17 -6.75 3.82
CA ASP A 187 6.35 -7.16 3.07
C ASP A 187 6.07 -7.34 1.57
N LYS A 188 7.10 -7.11 0.75
CA LYS A 188 7.04 -7.45 -0.68
C LYS A 188 6.94 -8.95 -0.86
N LEU A 189 6.28 -9.35 -1.94
CA LEU A 189 6.17 -10.76 -2.28
C LEU A 189 7.55 -11.36 -2.53
N ASN A 190 7.85 -12.42 -1.79
CA ASN A 190 9.03 -13.24 -2.07
C ASN A 190 8.73 -14.19 -3.23
N ASN A 191 9.68 -14.36 -4.16
CA ASN A 191 9.54 -15.25 -5.30
C ASN A 191 9.26 -16.72 -4.91
N SER A 192 9.69 -17.14 -3.72
CA SER A 192 9.41 -18.47 -3.16
C SER A 192 8.09 -18.57 -2.38
N ALA A 193 7.33 -17.48 -2.25
CA ALA A 193 6.07 -17.49 -1.53
C ALA A 193 5.02 -18.35 -2.26
N LYS A 194 4.19 -19.07 -1.50
CA LYS A 194 3.13 -19.94 -2.06
C LYS A 194 2.11 -19.18 -2.93
N GLU A 195 1.94 -17.90 -2.70
CA GLU A 195 1.01 -17.07 -3.48
C GLU A 195 1.65 -16.51 -4.76
N SER A 196 2.95 -16.72 -4.98
CA SER A 196 3.64 -16.29 -6.18
C SER A 196 3.13 -17.09 -7.40
N VAL A 197 2.73 -16.37 -8.45
CA VAL A 197 2.33 -16.95 -9.74
C VAL A 197 3.41 -16.75 -10.81
N GLY A 198 4.62 -16.37 -10.41
CA GLY A 198 5.74 -16.15 -11.33
C GLY A 198 5.69 -14.81 -12.09
N TYR A 199 4.75 -13.92 -11.76
CA TYR A 199 4.68 -12.59 -12.36
C TYR A 199 5.58 -11.61 -11.61
N SER A 200 6.56 -11.03 -12.29
CA SER A 200 7.68 -10.26 -11.69
C SER A 200 7.24 -9.04 -10.86
N THR A 201 6.09 -8.45 -11.19
CA THR A 201 5.56 -7.25 -10.50
C THR A 201 4.32 -7.54 -9.66
N GLN A 202 4.06 -8.82 -9.37
CA GLN A 202 2.93 -9.22 -8.54
C GLN A 202 2.98 -8.53 -7.17
N LYS A 203 1.83 -8.08 -6.71
CA LYS A 203 1.64 -7.54 -5.36
C LYS A 203 1.10 -8.63 -4.44
N THR A 204 1.34 -8.49 -3.14
CA THR A 204 0.82 -9.42 -2.13
C THR A 204 -0.71 -9.34 -2.05
N LYS A 205 -1.34 -10.47 -1.74
CA LYS A 205 -2.80 -10.52 -1.51
C LYS A 205 -3.22 -9.61 -0.34
N GLU A 206 -2.36 -9.47 0.65
CA GLU A 206 -2.60 -8.62 1.81
C GLU A 206 -2.77 -7.15 1.41
N LEU A 207 -1.84 -6.62 0.59
CA LEU A 207 -1.92 -5.25 0.07
C LEU A 207 -3.22 -5.03 -0.70
N LEU A 208 -3.56 -5.94 -1.62
CA LEU A 208 -4.77 -5.84 -2.43
C LEU A 208 -6.04 -5.98 -1.59
N ARG A 209 -6.04 -6.88 -0.60
CA ARG A 209 -7.17 -7.06 0.31
C ARG A 209 -7.46 -5.77 1.08
N ARG A 210 -6.44 -5.09 1.60
CA ARG A 210 -6.59 -3.83 2.33
C ARG A 210 -7.23 -2.75 1.46
N VAL A 211 -6.74 -2.59 0.22
CA VAL A 211 -7.32 -1.66 -0.77
C VAL A 211 -8.79 -1.98 -1.05
N LEU A 212 -9.10 -3.25 -1.34
CA LEU A 212 -10.46 -3.67 -1.69
C LEU A 212 -11.42 -3.52 -0.51
N GLN A 213 -11.04 -3.93 0.69
CA GLN A 213 -11.91 -3.84 1.87
C GLN A 213 -12.17 -2.40 2.32
N ALA A 214 -11.26 -1.48 2.04
CA ALA A 214 -11.45 -0.07 2.35
C ALA A 214 -12.33 0.67 1.32
N SER A 215 -12.44 0.18 0.08
CA SER A 215 -13.00 0.97 -1.02
C SER A 215 -14.00 0.24 -1.93
N CYS A 216 -14.38 -1.00 -1.59
CA CYS A 216 -15.36 -1.81 -2.36
C CYS A 216 -16.50 -2.32 -1.50
#